data_1b2fccd35fc4993686435ba3cb0e929e
#
_entry.id   1b2fccd35fc4993686435ba3cb0e929e
#
_cell.length_a   1.000
_cell.length_b   1.000
_cell.length_c   1.000
_cell.angle_alpha   90.00
_cell.angle_beta   90.00
_cell.angle_gamma   90.00
#
_symmetry.space_group_name_H-M   'P 1'
#
loop_
_entity.id
_entity.type
_entity.pdbx_description
1 polymer ?
#
loop_
_entity_poly.entity_id
_entity_poly.type
_entity_poly.pdbx_seq_one_letter_code
_entity_poly.pdbx_strand_id
1 'polypeptide(L)'
;MSTNGVLFWDVRFIRGVHARDLEAMSNFMVTIYGSPIRGRGEDKMCWIPNKVKGFLVSDYYKILSGSAFFGFPWKSIWKQKIPSRVAFFVWTAALGKCLMIDNLRKRKVWILDWCYMCKRNGESVDHLFLHCPFASDLWSMVLGLFGVSWVMPHTVLGLLWCWQGSFGHHRNGYIWSIIPHCLLWCLWRERNSRCFEDTERSIPDLKLLFFRTLRDWLFALQNKSFPSFIDFLDSCKFCI
;
A
#
# COMPACT_ATOMS: atom_id res chain seq x y z
N MET A 1 -32.67 32.71 20.13
CA MET A 1 -33.77 33.42 20.87
C MET A 1 -34.09 32.63 22.12
N SER A 2 -34.63 33.29 23.17
CA SER A 2 -35.03 32.63 24.40
C SER A 2 -36.48 32.99 24.74
N THR A 3 -37.32 31.99 24.94
CA THR A 3 -38.65 32.15 25.50
C THR A 3 -38.75 31.26 26.71
N ASN A 4 -39.15 31.85 27.86
CA ASN A 4 -39.22 31.13 29.15
C ASN A 4 -37.94 30.44 29.62
N GLY A 5 -36.75 31.02 29.29
CA GLY A 5 -35.48 30.48 29.72
C GLY A 5 -34.95 29.31 28.87
N VAL A 6 -35.68 28.84 27.89
CA VAL A 6 -35.25 27.80 26.95
C VAL A 6 -34.65 28.45 25.70
N LEU A 7 -33.43 28.09 25.37
CA LEU A 7 -32.72 28.54 24.18
C LEU A 7 -33.18 27.72 22.98
N PHE A 8 -33.52 28.38 21.88
CA PHE A 8 -33.87 27.72 20.61
C PHE A 8 -33.22 28.40 19.42
N TRP A 9 -33.10 27.67 18.33
CA TRP A 9 -32.59 28.19 17.06
C TRP A 9 -33.70 29.01 16.35
N ASP A 10 -33.36 30.25 15.93
CA ASP A 10 -34.19 31.08 15.05
C ASP A 10 -33.48 31.19 13.69
N VAL A 11 -33.76 30.25 12.82
CA VAL A 11 -33.12 30.17 11.51
C VAL A 11 -33.99 30.92 10.49
N ARG A 12 -33.44 31.99 9.88
CA ARG A 12 -34.10 32.77 8.83
C ARG A 12 -33.29 32.67 7.54
N PHE A 13 -33.96 32.28 6.47
CA PHE A 13 -33.35 32.20 5.16
C PHE A 13 -33.50 33.54 4.42
N ILE A 14 -32.40 33.99 3.81
CA ILE A 14 -32.36 35.26 3.05
C ILE A 14 -33.04 35.10 1.70
N ARG A 15 -33.11 33.88 1.18
CA ARG A 15 -33.72 33.55 -0.12
C ARG A 15 -34.70 32.39 0.02
N GLY A 16 -35.72 32.38 -0.87
CA GLY A 16 -36.62 31.22 -0.98
C GLY A 16 -35.87 29.96 -1.41
N VAL A 17 -36.29 28.82 -0.88
CA VAL A 17 -35.66 27.51 -1.16
C VAL A 17 -36.25 26.96 -2.46
N HIS A 18 -35.40 26.53 -3.37
CA HIS A 18 -35.83 25.86 -4.61
C HIS A 18 -36.31 24.43 -4.31
N ALA A 19 -37.26 23.94 -5.09
CA ALA A 19 -37.83 22.60 -4.92
C ALA A 19 -36.76 21.48 -4.91
N ARG A 20 -35.70 21.64 -5.69
CA ARG A 20 -34.54 20.69 -5.74
C ARG A 20 -33.71 20.63 -4.45
N ASP A 21 -33.80 21.66 -3.60
CA ASP A 21 -32.98 21.81 -2.40
C ASP A 21 -33.77 21.47 -1.12
N LEU A 22 -35.07 21.10 -1.25
CA LEU A 22 -35.96 20.84 -0.12
C LEU A 22 -35.49 19.71 0.79
N GLU A 23 -34.95 18.63 0.21
CA GLU A 23 -34.44 17.50 0.98
C GLU A 23 -33.18 17.88 1.77
N ALA A 24 -32.24 18.59 1.15
CA ALA A 24 -31.04 19.10 1.81
C ALA A 24 -31.39 20.09 2.93
N MET A 25 -32.40 20.94 2.70
CA MET A 25 -32.89 21.85 3.70
C MET A 25 -33.59 21.14 4.86
N SER A 26 -34.40 20.13 4.59
CA SER A 26 -35.02 19.30 5.63
C SER A 26 -33.98 18.65 6.52
N ASN A 27 -32.96 18.04 5.94
CA ASN A 27 -31.86 17.44 6.66
C ASN A 27 -31.04 18.46 7.50
N PHE A 28 -30.83 19.66 6.95
CA PHE A 28 -30.18 20.76 7.67
C PHE A 28 -31.04 21.20 8.88
N MET A 29 -32.34 21.36 8.72
CA MET A 29 -33.26 21.75 9.80
C MET A 29 -33.32 20.69 10.90
N VAL A 30 -33.41 19.40 10.53
CA VAL A 30 -33.35 18.28 11.49
C VAL A 30 -32.04 18.33 12.29
N THR A 31 -30.91 18.60 11.64
CA THR A 31 -29.59 18.68 12.30
C THR A 31 -29.54 19.88 13.27
N ILE A 32 -30.00 21.05 12.84
CA ILE A 32 -29.97 22.26 13.67
C ILE A 32 -30.90 22.12 14.88
N TYR A 33 -32.16 21.77 14.65
CA TYR A 33 -33.14 21.65 15.74
C TYR A 33 -32.93 20.45 16.63
N GLY A 34 -32.27 19.40 16.14
CA GLY A 34 -31.80 18.26 16.92
C GLY A 34 -30.54 18.57 17.79
N SER A 35 -29.90 19.70 17.53
CA SER A 35 -28.67 20.08 18.26
C SER A 35 -29.03 20.97 19.47
N PRO A 36 -28.84 20.51 20.71
CA PRO A 36 -29.18 21.30 21.90
C PRO A 36 -28.22 22.48 22.04
N ILE A 37 -28.77 23.68 22.27
CA ILE A 37 -27.99 24.86 22.61
C ILE A 37 -27.56 24.73 24.08
N ARG A 38 -26.25 24.56 24.32
CA ARG A 38 -25.69 24.38 25.65
C ARG A 38 -24.93 25.65 26.09
N GLY A 39 -25.53 26.36 27.01
CA GLY A 39 -24.80 27.39 27.78
C GLY A 39 -24.81 28.78 27.17
N ARG A 40 -24.29 29.74 27.98
CA ARG A 40 -23.98 31.11 27.57
C ARG A 40 -22.48 31.21 27.42
N GLY A 41 -21.98 31.56 26.25
CA GLY A 41 -20.55 31.71 25.98
C GLY A 41 -20.26 31.72 24.48
N GLU A 42 -19.01 31.94 24.13
CA GLU A 42 -18.57 31.89 22.75
C GLU A 42 -18.59 30.45 22.19
N ASP A 43 -18.99 30.29 20.95
CA ASP A 43 -18.94 29.01 20.26
C ASP A 43 -17.48 28.54 20.10
N LYS A 44 -17.23 27.29 20.47
CA LYS A 44 -15.92 26.67 20.32
C LYS A 44 -16.02 25.43 19.45
N MET A 45 -15.14 25.34 18.47
CA MET A 45 -14.98 24.11 17.70
C MET A 45 -14.41 23.02 18.60
N CYS A 46 -15.15 21.91 18.71
CA CYS A 46 -14.71 20.75 19.49
C CYS A 46 -14.50 19.54 18.58
N TRP A 47 -13.41 18.84 18.82
CA TRP A 47 -13.15 17.56 18.16
C TRP A 47 -13.87 16.44 18.92
N ILE A 48 -14.98 15.93 18.36
CA ILE A 48 -15.86 14.95 19.06
C ILE A 48 -15.13 13.68 19.50
N PRO A 49 -14.23 13.06 18.68
CA PRO A 49 -13.56 11.80 19.06
C PRO A 49 -12.64 11.94 20.27
N ASN A 50 -12.12 13.14 20.54
CA ASN A 50 -11.25 13.38 21.71
C ASN A 50 -11.44 14.79 22.26
N LYS A 51 -12.44 14.95 23.12
CA LYS A 51 -12.80 16.24 23.72
C LYS A 51 -11.74 16.81 24.67
N VAL A 52 -10.90 15.94 25.25
CA VAL A 52 -9.89 16.32 26.24
C VAL A 52 -8.60 16.81 25.59
N LYS A 53 -8.14 16.12 24.55
CA LYS A 53 -6.88 16.43 23.85
C LYS A 53 -7.03 17.40 22.67
N GLY A 54 -8.26 17.75 22.31
CA GLY A 54 -8.55 18.59 21.15
C GLY A 54 -8.29 17.87 19.82
N PHE A 55 -8.16 18.66 18.74
CA PHE A 55 -7.92 18.14 17.40
C PHE A 55 -6.47 17.65 17.25
N LEU A 56 -6.32 16.40 16.85
CA LEU A 56 -5.05 15.83 16.42
C LEU A 56 -5.16 15.35 14.99
N VAL A 57 -4.23 15.74 14.13
CA VAL A 57 -4.16 15.30 12.73
C VAL A 57 -4.13 13.77 12.62
N SER A 58 -3.43 13.10 13.55
CA SER A 58 -3.39 11.64 13.62
C SER A 58 -4.76 10.99 13.86
N ASP A 59 -5.60 11.60 14.68
CA ASP A 59 -6.94 11.08 14.97
C ASP A 59 -7.89 11.33 13.80
N TYR A 60 -7.79 12.48 13.16
CA TYR A 60 -8.51 12.79 11.91
C TYR A 60 -8.14 11.79 10.81
N TYR A 61 -6.85 11.54 10.62
CA TYR A 61 -6.37 10.57 9.64
C TYR A 61 -6.89 9.15 9.93
N LYS A 62 -6.89 8.70 11.19
CA LYS A 62 -7.45 7.40 11.59
C LYS A 62 -8.93 7.28 11.25
N ILE A 63 -9.72 8.34 11.46
CA ILE A 63 -11.16 8.34 11.16
C ILE A 63 -11.38 8.27 9.66
N LEU A 64 -10.67 9.08 8.87
CA LEU A 64 -10.78 9.07 7.40
C LEU A 64 -10.31 7.74 6.80
N SER A 65 -9.31 7.12 7.41
CA SER A 65 -8.75 5.85 6.94
C SER A 65 -9.64 4.64 7.26
N GLY A 66 -10.63 4.81 8.15
CA GLY A 66 -11.50 3.73 8.60
C GLY A 66 -10.76 2.60 9.34
N SER A 67 -11.48 1.56 9.74
CA SER A 67 -10.92 0.39 10.43
C SER A 67 -9.99 -0.47 9.55
N ALA A 68 -9.98 -0.26 8.23
CA ALA A 68 -9.15 -1.00 7.29
C ALA A 68 -7.63 -0.82 7.51
N PHE A 69 -7.21 0.22 8.23
CA PHE A 69 -5.79 0.50 8.51
C PHE A 69 -5.24 -0.21 9.76
N PHE A 70 -6.09 -0.83 10.59
CA PHE A 70 -5.62 -1.54 11.79
C PHE A 70 -4.75 -2.75 11.48
N GLY A 71 -4.69 -3.13 10.27
CA GLY A 71 -3.98 -4.31 9.82
C GLY A 71 -2.92 -4.08 8.74
N PHE A 72 -2.49 -2.88 8.42
CA PHE A 72 -1.49 -2.69 7.36
C PHE A 72 -0.08 -3.08 7.81
N PRO A 73 0.71 -3.83 6.99
CA PRO A 73 2.01 -4.38 7.39
C PRO A 73 3.14 -3.32 7.35
N TRP A 74 3.01 -2.24 8.12
CA TRP A 74 3.97 -1.13 8.14
C TRP A 74 5.40 -1.57 8.43
N LYS A 75 5.54 -2.55 9.34
CA LYS A 75 6.86 -3.01 9.76
C LYS A 75 7.58 -3.76 8.65
N SER A 76 6.87 -4.56 7.85
CA SER A 76 7.48 -5.28 6.73
C SER A 76 7.92 -4.36 5.60
N ILE A 77 7.33 -3.16 5.48
CA ILE A 77 7.68 -2.19 4.45
C ILE A 77 8.78 -1.22 4.91
N TRP A 78 8.61 -0.60 6.09
CA TRP A 78 9.42 0.54 6.48
C TRP A 78 10.58 0.23 7.44
N LYS A 79 10.56 -0.95 8.09
CA LYS A 79 11.65 -1.35 8.98
C LYS A 79 12.77 -2.12 8.29
N GLN A 80 12.61 -2.46 7.02
CA GLN A 80 13.62 -3.19 6.27
C GLN A 80 14.77 -2.26 5.85
N LYS A 81 15.99 -2.80 5.86
CA LYS A 81 17.17 -2.08 5.36
C LYS A 81 17.23 -2.20 3.84
N ILE A 82 16.43 -1.37 3.17
CA ILE A 82 16.30 -1.27 1.72
C ILE A 82 16.33 0.20 1.30
N PRO A 83 16.56 0.53 0.01
CA PRO A 83 16.49 1.92 -0.44
C PRO A 83 15.09 2.51 -0.19
N SER A 84 15.02 3.74 0.31
CA SER A 84 13.75 4.43 0.67
C SER A 84 12.77 4.52 -0.51
N ARG A 85 13.29 4.73 -1.72
CA ARG A 85 12.49 4.74 -2.96
C ARG A 85 11.77 3.40 -3.21
N VAL A 86 12.40 2.28 -2.83
CA VAL A 86 11.82 0.94 -2.96
C VAL A 86 10.76 0.73 -1.90
N ALA A 87 11.01 1.13 -0.65
CA ALA A 87 10.01 1.07 0.42
C ALA A 87 8.75 1.85 0.04
N PHE A 88 8.90 3.06 -0.50
CA PHE A 88 7.79 3.87 -1.00
C PHE A 88 7.05 3.19 -2.15
N PHE A 89 7.77 2.62 -3.10
CA PHE A 89 7.18 1.86 -4.20
C PHE A 89 6.38 0.66 -3.69
N VAL A 90 6.96 -0.16 -2.81
CA VAL A 90 6.27 -1.34 -2.23
C VAL A 90 5.03 -0.92 -1.43
N TRP A 91 5.10 0.20 -0.72
CA TRP A 91 3.93 0.79 -0.06
C TRP A 91 2.81 1.13 -1.05
N THR A 92 3.13 1.78 -2.17
CA THR A 92 2.14 2.09 -3.22
C THR A 92 1.59 0.84 -3.90
N ALA A 93 2.42 -0.19 -4.08
CA ALA A 93 2.00 -1.49 -4.60
C ALA A 93 1.04 -2.20 -3.62
N ALA A 94 1.36 -2.22 -2.33
CA ALA A 94 0.50 -2.80 -1.29
C ALA A 94 -0.87 -2.12 -1.21
N LEU A 95 -0.94 -0.82 -1.50
CA LEU A 95 -2.19 -0.06 -1.59
C LEU A 95 -2.92 -0.22 -2.93
N GLY A 96 -2.36 -0.96 -3.89
CA GLY A 96 -2.90 -1.07 -5.24
C GLY A 96 -2.91 0.27 -6.00
N LYS A 97 -1.99 1.19 -5.67
CA LYS A 97 -1.94 2.56 -6.22
C LYS A 97 -0.85 2.78 -7.26
N CYS A 98 -0.07 1.76 -7.60
CA CYS A 98 0.87 1.85 -8.71
C CYS A 98 0.15 2.20 -10.02
N LEU A 99 0.83 2.97 -10.89
CA LEU A 99 0.29 3.37 -12.18
C LEU A 99 0.41 2.20 -13.19
N MET A 100 -0.36 1.14 -12.91
CA MET A 100 -0.61 0.03 -13.83
C MET A 100 -1.75 0.37 -14.79
N ILE A 101 -1.91 -0.44 -15.82
CA ILE A 101 -2.94 -0.23 -16.84
C ILE A 101 -4.34 -0.18 -16.21
N ASP A 102 -4.65 -1.07 -15.27
CA ASP A 102 -5.94 -1.08 -14.57
C ASP A 102 -6.22 0.26 -13.85
N ASN A 103 -5.21 0.85 -13.19
CA ASN A 103 -5.34 2.13 -12.52
C ASN A 103 -5.39 3.32 -13.49
N LEU A 104 -4.69 3.25 -14.62
CA LEU A 104 -4.79 4.24 -15.69
C LEU A 104 -6.17 4.23 -16.32
N ARG A 105 -6.73 3.06 -16.59
CA ARG A 105 -8.09 2.89 -17.11
C ARG A 105 -9.16 3.40 -16.15
N LYS A 106 -9.00 3.16 -14.83
CA LYS A 106 -9.87 3.76 -13.80
C LYS A 106 -9.82 5.30 -13.83
N ARG A 107 -8.71 5.89 -14.26
CA ARG A 107 -8.55 7.34 -14.49
C ARG A 107 -9.02 7.79 -15.88
N LYS A 108 -9.74 6.93 -16.60
CA LYS A 108 -10.28 7.19 -17.94
C LYS A 108 -9.20 7.39 -19.03
N VAL A 109 -7.99 6.87 -18.83
CA VAL A 109 -6.97 6.83 -19.87
C VAL A 109 -7.32 5.68 -20.83
N TRP A 110 -7.43 6.01 -22.12
CA TRP A 110 -7.65 5.02 -23.19
C TRP A 110 -6.35 4.25 -23.46
N ILE A 111 -6.28 3.01 -22.98
CA ILE A 111 -5.12 2.14 -23.15
C ILE A 111 -5.60 0.69 -23.23
N LEU A 112 -4.93 -0.10 -24.06
CA LEU A 112 -5.21 -1.52 -24.22
C LEU A 112 -4.89 -2.27 -22.91
N ASP A 113 -5.81 -3.12 -22.46
CA ASP A 113 -5.66 -3.89 -21.23
C ASP A 113 -4.85 -5.17 -21.46
N TRP A 114 -3.55 -5.03 -21.42
CA TRP A 114 -2.65 -6.18 -21.53
C TRP A 114 -1.41 -5.98 -20.66
N CYS A 115 -0.88 -7.07 -20.10
CA CYS A 115 0.33 -7.04 -19.29
C CYS A 115 1.57 -6.93 -20.19
N TYR A 116 2.40 -5.90 -19.96
CA TYR A 116 3.66 -5.71 -20.71
C TYR A 116 4.66 -6.85 -20.51
N MET A 117 4.53 -7.62 -19.41
CA MET A 117 5.40 -8.78 -19.18
C MET A 117 4.97 -10.00 -19.99
N CYS A 118 3.76 -10.51 -19.78
CA CYS A 118 3.32 -11.77 -20.40
C CYS A 118 2.56 -11.59 -21.72
N LYS A 119 2.10 -10.40 -22.03
CA LYS A 119 1.34 -10.05 -23.24
C LYS A 119 0.08 -10.92 -23.46
N ARG A 120 -0.51 -11.45 -22.37
CA ARG A 120 -1.66 -12.37 -22.40
C ARG A 120 -2.86 -11.94 -21.62
N ASN A 121 -2.65 -11.39 -20.41
CA ASN A 121 -3.70 -11.04 -19.48
C ASN A 121 -3.73 -9.53 -19.24
N GLY A 122 -4.82 -9.00 -18.67
CA GLY A 122 -4.88 -7.62 -18.22
C GLY A 122 -3.82 -7.33 -17.15
N GLU A 123 -3.28 -6.10 -17.15
CA GLU A 123 -2.26 -5.69 -16.18
C GLU A 123 -2.89 -5.08 -14.96
N SER A 124 -2.76 -5.77 -13.82
CA SER A 124 -3.04 -5.23 -12.49
C SER A 124 -1.81 -5.37 -11.60
N VAL A 125 -1.83 -4.70 -10.44
CA VAL A 125 -0.75 -4.80 -9.46
C VAL A 125 -0.51 -6.24 -9.03
N ASP A 126 -1.58 -6.96 -8.69
CA ASP A 126 -1.49 -8.34 -8.21
C ASP A 126 -1.09 -9.31 -9.34
N HIS A 127 -1.63 -9.11 -10.55
CA HIS A 127 -1.19 -9.90 -11.70
C HIS A 127 0.31 -9.72 -11.96
N LEU A 128 0.76 -8.48 -12.13
CA LEU A 128 2.15 -8.19 -12.51
C LEU A 128 3.16 -8.76 -11.50
N PHE A 129 2.88 -8.60 -10.21
CA PHE A 129 3.84 -8.92 -9.16
C PHE A 129 3.74 -10.34 -8.59
N LEU A 130 2.61 -11.01 -8.74
CA LEU A 130 2.38 -12.33 -8.15
C LEU A 130 1.99 -13.39 -9.18
N HIS A 131 1.08 -13.06 -10.09
CA HIS A 131 0.39 -14.06 -10.92
C HIS A 131 0.84 -14.08 -12.40
N CYS A 132 1.60 -13.07 -12.82
CA CYS A 132 2.23 -13.10 -14.14
C CYS A 132 3.22 -14.27 -14.23
N PRO A 133 3.28 -15.02 -15.37
CA PRO A 133 4.23 -16.13 -15.53
C PRO A 133 5.68 -15.75 -15.18
N PHE A 134 6.13 -14.56 -15.55
CA PHE A 134 7.46 -14.04 -15.20
C PHE A 134 7.63 -13.89 -13.68
N ALA A 135 6.62 -13.35 -12.99
CA ALA A 135 6.65 -13.22 -11.53
C ALA A 135 6.62 -14.60 -10.86
N SER A 136 5.73 -15.49 -11.32
CA SER A 136 5.61 -16.85 -10.80
C SER A 136 6.92 -17.63 -10.90
N ASP A 137 7.64 -17.49 -12.02
CA ASP A 137 8.93 -18.17 -12.22
C ASP A 137 10.03 -17.62 -11.28
N LEU A 138 10.06 -16.30 -11.06
CA LEU A 138 10.97 -15.70 -10.09
C LEU A 138 10.64 -16.11 -8.65
N TRP A 139 9.36 -16.13 -8.28
CA TRP A 139 8.93 -16.58 -6.95
C TRP A 139 9.28 -18.04 -6.73
N SER A 140 9.02 -18.91 -7.71
CA SER A 140 9.35 -20.34 -7.64
C SER A 140 10.85 -20.56 -7.46
N MET A 141 11.69 -19.81 -8.19
CA MET A 141 13.15 -19.84 -8.02
C MET A 141 13.54 -19.46 -6.59
N VAL A 142 13.01 -18.35 -6.07
CA VAL A 142 13.35 -17.87 -4.71
C VAL A 142 12.89 -18.87 -3.67
N LEU A 143 11.65 -19.31 -3.71
CA LEU A 143 11.10 -20.25 -2.74
C LEU A 143 11.87 -21.58 -2.77
N GLY A 144 12.20 -22.07 -3.97
CA GLY A 144 13.04 -23.26 -4.15
C GLY A 144 14.45 -23.10 -3.57
N LEU A 145 15.07 -21.91 -3.73
CA LEU A 145 16.39 -21.63 -3.17
C LEU A 145 16.40 -21.67 -1.63
N PHE A 146 15.34 -21.17 -1.01
CA PHE A 146 15.18 -21.20 0.45
C PHE A 146 14.57 -22.52 0.98
N GLY A 147 14.22 -23.47 0.09
CA GLY A 147 13.61 -24.72 0.48
C GLY A 147 12.20 -24.59 1.05
N VAL A 148 11.48 -23.54 0.69
CA VAL A 148 10.18 -23.20 1.27
C VAL A 148 9.04 -23.58 0.31
N SER A 149 8.09 -24.40 0.78
CA SER A 149 6.82 -24.63 0.12
C SER A 149 5.84 -23.52 0.50
N TRP A 150 5.32 -22.80 -0.48
CA TRP A 150 4.50 -21.61 -0.25
C TRP A 150 3.30 -21.56 -1.20
N VAL A 151 2.15 -21.19 -0.67
CA VAL A 151 0.96 -20.86 -1.46
C VAL A 151 0.95 -19.36 -1.67
N MET A 152 1.05 -18.92 -2.94
CA MET A 152 1.09 -17.49 -3.25
C MET A 152 -0.23 -16.81 -2.88
N PRO A 153 -0.20 -15.75 -2.05
CA PRO A 153 -1.38 -14.97 -1.71
C PRO A 153 -1.98 -14.28 -2.94
N HIS A 154 -3.27 -13.97 -2.88
CA HIS A 154 -3.99 -13.36 -3.98
C HIS A 154 -3.58 -11.90 -4.25
N THR A 155 -3.10 -11.18 -3.23
CA THR A 155 -2.77 -9.76 -3.31
C THR A 155 -1.36 -9.48 -2.78
N VAL A 156 -0.74 -8.40 -3.28
CA VAL A 156 0.56 -7.91 -2.78
C VAL A 156 0.48 -7.57 -1.29
N LEU A 157 -0.63 -7.00 -0.84
CA LEU A 157 -0.85 -6.74 0.59
C LEU A 157 -0.85 -8.04 1.39
N GLY A 158 -1.56 -9.06 0.92
CA GLY A 158 -1.58 -10.39 1.54
C GLY A 158 -0.19 -11.02 1.60
N LEU A 159 0.60 -10.90 0.53
CA LEU A 159 2.00 -11.35 0.52
C LEU A 159 2.82 -10.71 1.64
N LEU A 160 2.79 -9.39 1.76
CA LEU A 160 3.56 -8.67 2.77
C LEU A 160 3.11 -9.00 4.20
N TRP A 161 1.83 -9.33 4.39
CA TRP A 161 1.30 -9.83 5.66
C TRP A 161 1.84 -11.20 6.02
N CYS A 162 1.70 -12.17 5.13
CA CYS A 162 2.16 -13.54 5.37
C CYS A 162 3.68 -13.62 5.50
N TRP A 163 4.42 -12.72 4.83
CA TRP A 163 5.88 -12.66 4.90
C TRP A 163 6.41 -12.14 6.22
N GLN A 164 5.59 -11.35 6.92
CA GLN A 164 5.97 -10.77 8.21
C GLN A 164 6.06 -11.84 9.29
N GLY A 165 7.22 -11.92 9.93
CA GLY A 165 7.49 -12.89 11.02
C GLY A 165 7.92 -14.28 10.56
N SER A 166 7.83 -14.61 9.28
CA SER A 166 8.37 -15.86 8.74
C SER A 166 9.91 -15.84 8.83
N PHE A 167 10.48 -16.88 9.45
CA PHE A 167 11.94 -17.07 9.58
C PHE A 167 12.72 -15.93 10.30
N GLY A 168 12.05 -15.06 11.08
CA GLY A 168 12.69 -13.94 11.76
C GLY A 168 13.82 -14.31 12.75
N HIS A 169 13.79 -15.53 13.28
CA HIS A 169 14.83 -16.08 14.18
C HIS A 169 15.93 -16.84 13.47
N HIS A 170 15.81 -17.04 12.16
CA HIS A 170 16.84 -17.73 11.38
C HIS A 170 18.06 -16.83 11.14
N ARG A 171 19.28 -17.43 11.14
CA ARG A 171 20.56 -16.70 10.91
C ARG A 171 20.50 -15.79 9.67
N ASN A 172 19.82 -16.22 8.63
CA ASN A 172 19.69 -15.53 7.34
C ASN A 172 18.33 -14.85 7.14
N GLY A 173 17.53 -14.70 8.20
CA GLY A 173 16.21 -14.07 8.16
C GLY A 173 16.23 -12.62 7.63
N TYR A 174 17.38 -11.94 7.75
CA TYR A 174 17.58 -10.60 7.18
C TYR A 174 17.55 -10.59 5.64
N ILE A 175 18.07 -11.66 4.99
CA ILE A 175 17.97 -11.80 3.51
C ILE A 175 16.50 -12.04 3.14
N TRP A 176 15.85 -12.99 3.82
CA TRP A 176 14.46 -13.30 3.60
C TRP A 176 13.56 -12.06 3.68
N SER A 177 13.76 -11.22 4.67
CA SER A 177 12.94 -10.05 4.93
C SER A 177 12.91 -9.01 3.79
N ILE A 178 13.97 -8.93 2.98
CA ILE A 178 14.06 -7.95 1.87
C ILE A 178 13.72 -8.54 0.50
N ILE A 179 13.53 -9.85 0.39
CA ILE A 179 13.22 -10.54 -0.88
C ILE A 179 11.99 -9.96 -1.58
N PRO A 180 10.81 -9.81 -0.92
CA PRO A 180 9.64 -9.28 -1.60
C PRO A 180 9.91 -7.90 -2.22
N HIS A 181 10.62 -7.04 -1.50
CA HIS A 181 10.96 -5.71 -1.96
C HIS A 181 11.85 -5.74 -3.20
N CYS A 182 12.88 -6.61 -3.17
CA CYS A 182 13.80 -6.75 -4.29
C CYS A 182 13.10 -7.32 -5.52
N LEU A 183 12.27 -8.35 -5.34
CA LEU A 183 11.59 -9.02 -6.44
C LEU A 183 10.54 -8.10 -7.10
N LEU A 184 9.68 -7.48 -6.30
CA LEU A 184 8.71 -6.49 -6.78
C LEU A 184 9.40 -5.33 -7.52
N TRP A 185 10.55 -4.85 -7.00
CA TRP A 185 11.33 -3.79 -7.63
C TRP A 185 11.93 -4.21 -8.97
N CYS A 186 12.48 -5.42 -9.09
CA CYS A 186 13.01 -5.94 -10.34
C CYS A 186 11.92 -6.11 -11.40
N LEU A 187 10.76 -6.66 -11.03
CA LEU A 187 9.61 -6.77 -11.92
C LEU A 187 9.09 -5.41 -12.39
N TRP A 188 9.02 -4.43 -11.48
CA TRP A 188 8.62 -3.07 -11.81
C TRP A 188 9.57 -2.41 -12.81
N ARG A 189 10.87 -2.55 -12.59
CA ARG A 189 11.87 -2.02 -13.52
C ARG A 189 11.80 -2.69 -14.88
N GLU A 190 11.69 -4.01 -14.93
CA GLU A 190 11.56 -4.74 -16.18
C GLU A 190 10.30 -4.33 -16.94
N ARG A 191 9.17 -4.23 -16.25
CA ARG A 191 7.92 -3.74 -16.86
C ARG A 191 8.09 -2.35 -17.48
N ASN A 192 8.77 -1.45 -16.77
CA ASN A 192 9.00 -0.11 -17.27
C ASN A 192 9.98 -0.07 -18.44
N SER A 193 11.03 -0.89 -18.42
CA SER A 193 11.94 -1.03 -19.57
C SER A 193 11.18 -1.52 -20.82
N ARG A 194 10.27 -2.49 -20.67
CA ARG A 194 9.42 -2.95 -21.79
C ARG A 194 8.43 -1.90 -22.27
N CYS A 195 7.90 -1.11 -21.36
CA CYS A 195 6.88 -0.11 -21.67
C CYS A 195 7.44 1.16 -22.32
N PHE A 196 8.62 1.61 -21.87
CA PHE A 196 9.16 2.93 -22.19
C PHE A 196 10.48 2.92 -22.96
N GLU A 197 11.23 1.81 -22.89
CA GLU A 197 12.57 1.70 -23.46
C GLU A 197 12.66 0.64 -24.56
N ASP A 198 11.55 -0.05 -24.85
CA ASP A 198 11.47 -1.16 -25.81
C ASP A 198 12.54 -2.24 -25.59
N THR A 199 12.90 -2.47 -24.34
CA THR A 199 13.91 -3.47 -23.94
C THR A 199 13.28 -4.58 -23.14
N GLU A 200 13.47 -5.83 -23.58
CA GLU A 200 12.95 -7.02 -22.92
C GLU A 200 14.10 -7.92 -22.47
N ARG A 201 14.15 -8.26 -21.19
CA ARG A 201 15.08 -9.26 -20.67
C ARG A 201 14.47 -10.64 -20.72
N SER A 202 15.31 -11.62 -20.98
CA SER A 202 14.94 -13.03 -20.82
C SER A 202 14.72 -13.39 -19.35
N ILE A 203 14.01 -14.49 -19.09
CA ILE A 203 13.81 -14.98 -17.70
C ILE A 203 15.15 -15.24 -16.98
N PRO A 204 16.16 -15.90 -17.58
CA PRO A 204 17.49 -16.06 -16.97
C PRO A 204 18.15 -14.72 -16.62
N ASP A 205 18.08 -13.72 -17.50
CA ASP A 205 18.66 -12.40 -17.25
C ASP A 205 17.94 -11.67 -16.10
N LEU A 206 16.61 -11.83 -16.02
CA LEU A 206 15.82 -11.25 -14.95
C LEU A 206 16.13 -11.92 -13.59
N LYS A 207 16.36 -13.23 -13.56
CA LYS A 207 16.84 -13.96 -12.37
C LYS A 207 18.22 -13.45 -11.94
N LEU A 208 19.12 -13.27 -12.89
CA LEU A 208 20.45 -12.72 -12.61
C LEU A 208 20.39 -11.29 -12.10
N LEU A 209 19.53 -10.45 -12.68
CA LEU A 209 19.27 -9.09 -12.22
C LEU A 209 18.77 -9.06 -10.78
N PHE A 210 17.86 -9.97 -10.41
CA PHE A 210 17.36 -10.10 -9.05
C PHE A 210 18.50 -10.40 -8.07
N PHE A 211 19.32 -11.41 -8.34
CA PHE A 211 20.42 -11.77 -7.45
C PHE A 211 21.49 -10.68 -7.31
N ARG A 212 21.81 -10.00 -8.41
CA ARG A 212 22.75 -8.86 -8.38
C ARG A 212 22.17 -7.73 -7.51
N THR A 213 20.93 -7.36 -7.73
CA THR A 213 20.27 -6.30 -6.96
C THR A 213 20.20 -6.66 -5.48
N LEU A 214 19.84 -7.89 -5.15
CA LEU A 214 19.76 -8.36 -3.77
C LEU A 214 21.14 -8.31 -3.08
N ARG A 215 22.18 -8.80 -3.74
CA ARG A 215 23.56 -8.76 -3.24
C ARG A 215 24.04 -7.32 -3.03
N ASP A 216 23.78 -6.44 -3.98
CA ASP A 216 24.18 -5.04 -3.91
C ASP A 216 23.51 -4.30 -2.73
N TRP A 217 22.23 -4.62 -2.46
CA TRP A 217 21.55 -4.08 -1.28
C TRP A 217 22.12 -4.60 0.04
N LEU A 218 22.44 -5.89 0.11
CA LEU A 218 23.05 -6.47 1.29
C LEU A 218 24.42 -5.85 1.57
N PHE A 219 25.21 -5.64 0.54
CA PHE A 219 26.49 -4.97 0.66
C PHE A 219 26.34 -3.50 1.10
N ALA A 220 25.57 -2.71 0.33
CA ALA A 220 25.51 -1.26 0.53
C ALA A 220 24.77 -0.84 1.81
N LEU A 221 23.74 -1.59 2.24
CA LEU A 221 22.82 -1.15 3.29
C LEU A 221 22.94 -1.96 4.59
N GLN A 222 23.54 -3.13 4.51
CA GLN A 222 23.68 -4.03 5.65
C GLN A 222 25.14 -4.39 5.97
N ASN A 223 26.10 -3.85 5.22
CA ASN A 223 27.54 -4.14 5.33
C ASN A 223 27.82 -5.65 5.29
N LYS A 224 27.06 -6.40 4.47
CA LYS A 224 27.24 -7.84 4.27
C LYS A 224 27.93 -8.07 2.94
N SER A 225 29.18 -8.56 3.01
CA SER A 225 29.95 -8.99 1.84
C SER A 225 29.98 -10.52 1.76
N PHE A 226 29.99 -11.01 0.54
CA PHE A 226 30.09 -12.44 0.26
C PHE A 226 31.34 -12.64 -0.62
N PRO A 227 32.29 -13.52 -0.22
CA PRO A 227 33.52 -13.75 -0.97
C PRO A 227 33.29 -14.22 -2.41
N SER A 228 32.25 -15.03 -2.61
CA SER A 228 31.83 -15.50 -3.92
C SER A 228 30.31 -15.43 -4.11
N PHE A 229 29.86 -15.63 -5.35
CA PHE A 229 28.44 -15.76 -5.66
C PHE A 229 27.85 -17.05 -5.06
N ILE A 230 28.64 -18.10 -4.96
CA ILE A 230 28.24 -19.37 -4.34
C ILE A 230 27.98 -19.16 -2.85
N ASP A 231 28.90 -18.49 -2.12
CA ASP A 231 28.72 -18.19 -0.70
C ASP A 231 27.45 -17.35 -0.46
N PHE A 232 27.16 -16.44 -1.37
CA PHE A 232 25.91 -15.68 -1.34
C PHE A 232 24.67 -16.59 -1.49
N LEU A 233 24.66 -17.51 -2.48
CA LEU A 233 23.55 -18.44 -2.68
C LEU A 233 23.39 -19.40 -1.50
N ASP A 234 24.50 -19.88 -0.92
CA ASP A 234 24.47 -20.74 0.26
C ASP A 234 23.90 -19.99 1.48
N SER A 235 24.17 -18.68 1.58
CA SER A 235 23.56 -17.83 2.60
C SER A 235 22.05 -17.63 2.41
N CYS A 236 21.51 -17.87 1.23
CA CYS A 236 20.07 -17.85 0.97
C CYS A 236 19.37 -19.16 1.39
N LYS A 237 20.10 -20.26 1.54
CA LYS A 237 19.51 -21.54 1.96
C LYS A 237 19.17 -21.52 3.44
N PHE A 238 17.97 -21.97 3.78
CA PHE A 238 17.66 -22.34 5.15
C PHE A 238 18.11 -23.80 5.35
N CYS A 239 19.18 -24.01 6.13
CA CYS A 239 19.49 -25.35 6.59
C CYS A 239 18.36 -25.75 7.55
N ILE A 240 17.55 -26.70 7.12
CA ILE A 240 16.53 -27.39 7.94
C ILE A 240 17.24 -28.39 8.85
#